data_b8e21127244523eaaf58216a5afcab8d
#
_entry.id   b8e21127244523eaaf58216a5afcab8d
#
_cell.length_a   1.000
_cell.length_b   1.000
_cell.length_c   1.000
_cell.angle_alpha   90.00
_cell.angle_beta   90.00
_cell.angle_gamma   90.00
#
_symmetry.space_group_name_H-M   'P 1'
#
loop_
_entity.id
_entity.type
_entity.pdbx_description
1 polymer ?
#
loop_
_entity_poly.entity_id
_entity_poly.type
_entity_poly.pdbx_seq_one_letter_code
_entity_poly.pdbx_strand_id
1 'polypeptide(L)'
;MKTVSFNGQRGRIAGLRFGNAEGPPVLALHGWLDNAASFIPMAPYLASHDIVAIDMLGHGASAHIPKGYDYAFVDWLHDILDVLDALGWQQAHLLGHSLGGALASVLAAGAPERVLSLALIEALGPPPWPGDHAAARLRKA
;
A
#
# COMPACT_ATOMS: atom_id res chain seq x y z
N MET A 1 10.27 -8.72 -14.47
CA MET A 1 10.22 -8.28 -13.07
C MET A 1 11.51 -7.58 -12.72
N LYS A 2 11.43 -6.44 -12.07
CA LYS A 2 12.59 -5.67 -11.59
C LYS A 2 12.32 -5.11 -10.19
N THR A 3 13.38 -4.90 -9.41
CA THR A 3 13.31 -4.15 -8.16
C THR A 3 13.16 -2.66 -8.46
N VAL A 4 12.40 -1.97 -7.62
CA VAL A 4 12.22 -0.51 -7.66
C VAL A 4 12.41 0.08 -6.27
N SER A 5 12.70 1.38 -6.22
CA SER A 5 12.86 2.05 -4.93
C SER A 5 12.46 3.52 -5.08
N PHE A 6 11.82 4.05 -4.07
CA PHE A 6 11.29 5.41 -4.01
C PHE A 6 11.79 6.09 -2.75
N ASN A 7 12.08 7.37 -2.82
CA ASN A 7 12.43 8.19 -1.66
C ASN A 7 11.16 8.87 -1.16
N GLY A 8 10.49 8.24 -0.20
CA GLY A 8 9.37 8.87 0.50
C GLY A 8 9.83 9.81 1.61
N GLN A 9 8.93 10.64 2.10
CA GLN A 9 9.22 11.62 3.17
C GLN A 9 9.70 10.94 4.47
N ARG A 10 9.25 9.72 4.72
CA ARG A 10 9.55 8.96 5.95
C ARG A 10 10.68 7.95 5.77
N GLY A 11 11.18 7.75 4.56
CA GLY A 11 12.27 6.83 4.27
C GLY A 11 12.16 6.19 2.90
N ARG A 12 13.16 5.36 2.58
CA ARG A 12 13.21 4.63 1.32
C ARG A 12 12.17 3.50 1.30
N ILE A 13 11.35 3.49 0.27
CA ILE A 13 10.34 2.46 0.01
C ILE A 13 10.84 1.59 -1.12
N ALA A 14 11.00 0.30 -0.87
CA ALA A 14 11.39 -0.69 -1.86
C ALA A 14 10.16 -1.39 -2.44
N GLY A 15 10.32 -2.03 -3.59
CA GLY A 15 9.25 -2.80 -4.20
C GLY A 15 9.70 -3.58 -5.42
N LEU A 16 8.71 -4.18 -6.07
CA LEU A 16 8.85 -4.94 -7.29
C LEU A 16 7.93 -4.33 -8.36
N ARG A 17 8.42 -4.22 -9.60
CA ARG A 17 7.61 -3.83 -10.76
C ARG A 17 7.61 -4.95 -11.78
N PHE A 18 6.44 -5.31 -12.28
CA PHE A 18 6.25 -6.35 -13.28
C PHE A 18 5.03 -6.06 -14.16
N GLY A 19 4.87 -6.85 -15.22
CA GLY A 19 3.83 -6.64 -16.21
C GLY A 19 4.28 -5.71 -17.34
N ASN A 20 3.35 -4.96 -17.90
CA ASN A 20 3.54 -4.07 -19.05
C ASN A 20 3.57 -2.61 -18.58
N ALA A 21 4.71 -1.93 -18.73
CA ALA A 21 4.88 -0.54 -18.31
C ALA A 21 3.93 0.47 -18.99
N GLU A 22 3.35 0.10 -20.14
CA GLU A 22 2.35 0.88 -20.87
C GLU A 22 0.91 0.47 -20.52
N GLY A 23 0.74 -0.49 -19.62
CA GLY A 23 -0.55 -0.98 -19.18
C GLY A 23 -1.18 -0.12 -18.09
N PRO A 24 -2.45 -0.43 -17.73
CA PRO A 24 -3.11 0.25 -16.61
C PRO A 24 -2.31 0.13 -15.32
N PRO A 25 -2.14 1.25 -14.57
CA PRO A 25 -1.32 1.27 -13.36
C PRO A 25 -2.02 0.56 -12.20
N VAL A 26 -1.32 -0.35 -11.53
CA VAL A 26 -1.79 -1.08 -10.35
C VAL A 26 -0.76 -0.96 -9.24
N LEU A 27 -1.14 -0.40 -8.10
CA LEU A 27 -0.34 -0.41 -6.88
C LEU A 27 -0.82 -1.54 -5.97
N ALA A 28 0.08 -2.46 -5.63
CA ALA A 28 -0.21 -3.62 -4.80
C ALA A 28 0.36 -3.46 -3.39
N LEU A 29 -0.50 -3.67 -2.38
CA LEU A 29 -0.24 -3.45 -0.96
C LEU A 29 -0.42 -4.76 -0.18
N HIS A 30 0.66 -5.22 0.45
CA HIS A 30 0.68 -6.49 1.18
C HIS A 30 0.04 -6.41 2.57
N GLY A 31 -0.12 -7.57 3.22
CA GLY A 31 -0.63 -7.69 4.58
C GLY A 31 0.42 -7.41 5.66
N TRP A 32 -0.01 -7.43 6.93
CA TRP A 32 0.87 -7.27 8.08
C TRP A 32 1.95 -8.37 8.10
N LEU A 33 3.21 -7.96 8.37
CA LEU A 33 4.40 -8.84 8.40
C LEU A 33 4.68 -9.61 7.11
N ASP A 34 4.21 -9.09 5.98
CA ASP A 34 4.41 -9.64 4.66
C ASP A 34 5.33 -8.72 3.82
N ASN A 35 5.37 -8.89 2.52
CA ASN A 35 6.18 -8.09 1.59
C ASN A 35 5.66 -8.17 0.14
N ALA A 36 6.24 -7.38 -0.75
CA ALA A 36 5.86 -7.28 -2.15
C ALA A 36 5.93 -8.61 -2.93
N ALA A 37 6.79 -9.54 -2.50
CA ALA A 37 6.96 -10.81 -3.21
C ALA A 37 5.72 -11.71 -3.17
N SER A 38 4.80 -11.48 -2.24
CA SER A 38 3.51 -12.20 -2.17
C SER A 38 2.66 -12.03 -3.43
N PHE A 39 2.89 -10.97 -4.20
CA PHE A 39 2.18 -10.73 -5.47
C PHE A 39 2.84 -11.39 -6.68
N ILE A 40 4.04 -11.95 -6.55
CA ILE A 40 4.76 -12.61 -7.68
C ILE A 40 3.93 -13.72 -8.33
N PRO A 41 3.23 -14.61 -7.59
CA PRO A 41 2.42 -15.65 -8.21
C PRO A 41 1.28 -15.13 -9.08
N MET A 42 0.82 -13.89 -8.89
CA MET A 42 -0.22 -13.26 -9.70
C MET A 42 0.32 -12.63 -10.99
N ALA A 43 1.63 -12.36 -11.06
CA ALA A 43 2.24 -11.63 -12.17
C ALA A 43 1.89 -12.18 -13.56
N PRO A 44 1.90 -13.51 -13.81
CA PRO A 44 1.54 -14.05 -15.12
C PRO A 44 0.10 -13.75 -15.54
N TYR A 45 -0.81 -13.62 -14.59
CA TYR A 45 -2.25 -13.39 -14.83
C TYR A 45 -2.58 -11.91 -15.04
N LEU A 46 -1.66 -11.02 -14.68
CA LEU A 46 -1.83 -9.57 -14.77
C LEU A 46 -0.79 -8.93 -15.73
N ALA A 47 -0.26 -9.69 -16.65
CA ALA A 47 0.85 -9.28 -17.53
C ALA A 47 0.52 -8.06 -18.41
N SER A 48 -0.76 -7.74 -18.63
CA SER A 48 -1.18 -6.55 -19.39
C SER A 48 -1.18 -5.26 -18.57
N HIS A 49 -1.01 -5.33 -17.24
CA HIS A 49 -1.02 -4.18 -16.34
C HIS A 49 0.41 -3.78 -15.96
N ASP A 50 0.59 -2.51 -15.59
CA ASP A 50 1.82 -2.02 -14.98
C ASP A 50 1.68 -2.12 -13.46
N ILE A 51 2.30 -3.14 -12.87
CA ILE A 51 2.12 -3.45 -11.46
C ILE A 51 3.36 -3.04 -10.68
N VAL A 52 3.15 -2.23 -9.65
CA VAL A 52 4.15 -1.93 -8.62
C VAL A 52 3.62 -2.47 -7.29
N ALA A 53 4.32 -3.45 -6.74
CA ALA A 53 4.08 -3.97 -5.40
C ALA A 53 5.15 -3.39 -4.47
N ILE A 54 4.75 -2.71 -3.41
CA ILE A 54 5.69 -2.09 -2.47
C ILE A 54 5.81 -2.90 -1.19
N ASP A 55 7.01 -2.83 -0.59
CA ASP A 55 7.21 -3.17 0.81
C ASP A 55 6.84 -1.95 1.64
N MET A 56 5.78 -2.01 2.44
CA MET A 56 5.44 -0.90 3.33
C MET A 56 6.58 -0.63 4.32
N LEU A 57 6.78 0.62 4.77
CA LEU A 57 7.82 0.94 5.75
C LEU A 57 7.75 -0.01 6.95
N GLY A 58 8.91 -0.49 7.38
CA GLY A 58 9.05 -1.50 8.42
C GLY A 58 8.97 -2.95 7.92
N HIS A 59 8.76 -3.17 6.62
CA HIS A 59 8.64 -4.49 6.01
C HIS A 59 9.63 -4.68 4.86
N GLY A 60 9.94 -5.94 4.56
CA GLY A 60 10.77 -6.32 3.43
C GLY A 60 12.08 -5.57 3.33
N ALA A 61 12.35 -4.99 2.16
CA ALA A 61 13.56 -4.22 1.89
C ALA A 61 13.40 -2.70 2.08
N SER A 62 12.22 -2.24 2.52
CA SER A 62 11.97 -0.85 2.85
C SER A 62 12.65 -0.41 4.14
N ALA A 63 12.82 0.90 4.31
CA ALA A 63 13.40 1.46 5.52
C ALA A 63 12.54 1.14 6.76
N HIS A 64 13.22 1.05 7.90
CA HIS A 64 12.59 0.96 9.22
C HIS A 64 12.53 2.34 9.86
N ILE A 65 11.47 2.60 10.61
CA ILE A 65 11.34 3.81 11.41
C ILE A 65 12.30 3.70 12.60
N PRO A 66 12.99 4.79 12.99
CA PRO A 66 13.92 4.77 14.12
C PRO A 66 13.25 4.31 15.41
N LYS A 67 14.02 3.68 16.29
CA LYS A 67 13.56 3.27 17.64
C LYS A 67 12.97 4.48 18.38
N GLY A 68 11.82 4.26 19.03
CA GLY A 68 11.12 5.29 19.80
C GLY A 68 9.97 5.95 19.03
N TYR A 69 9.76 5.57 17.77
CA TYR A 69 8.61 5.99 16.96
C TYR A 69 7.75 4.79 16.61
N ASP A 70 6.44 5.00 16.52
CA ASP A 70 5.47 3.96 16.21
C ASP A 70 5.10 3.96 14.72
N TYR A 71 4.66 2.79 14.23
CA TYR A 71 4.04 2.64 12.92
C TYR A 71 2.54 2.92 13.04
N ALA A 72 2.13 4.17 12.81
CA ALA A 72 0.72 4.51 12.78
C ALA A 72 0.10 4.15 11.42
N PHE A 73 -1.12 3.62 11.44
CA PHE A 73 -1.84 3.22 10.23
C PHE A 73 -1.94 4.35 9.20
N VAL A 74 -2.24 5.57 9.65
CA VAL A 74 -2.40 6.74 8.78
C VAL A 74 -1.09 7.13 8.07
N ASP A 75 0.05 6.83 8.66
CA ASP A 75 1.34 7.21 8.10
C ASP A 75 1.66 6.41 6.84
N TRP A 76 1.25 5.15 6.75
CA TRP A 76 1.40 4.38 5.52
C TRP A 76 0.57 4.93 4.35
N LEU A 77 -0.53 5.65 4.63
CA LEU A 77 -1.30 6.32 3.58
C LEU A 77 -0.47 7.41 2.89
N HIS A 78 0.31 8.17 3.66
CA HIS A 78 1.24 9.16 3.11
C HIS A 78 2.34 8.48 2.28
N ASP A 79 2.90 7.37 2.75
CA ASP A 79 3.92 6.61 2.01
C ASP A 79 3.36 6.11 0.66
N ILE A 80 2.11 5.66 0.62
CA ILE A 80 1.44 5.22 -0.61
C ILE A 80 1.29 6.40 -1.58
N LEU A 81 0.88 7.57 -1.10
CA LEU A 81 0.77 8.78 -1.93
C LEU A 81 2.15 9.21 -2.46
N ASP A 82 3.20 9.17 -1.65
CA ASP A 82 4.56 9.46 -2.08
C ASP A 82 5.00 8.53 -3.22
N VAL A 83 4.64 7.25 -3.17
CA VAL A 83 4.94 6.28 -4.24
C VAL A 83 4.17 6.62 -5.52
N LEU A 84 2.88 6.91 -5.43
CA LEU A 84 2.08 7.32 -6.59
C LEU A 84 2.67 8.56 -7.27
N ASP A 85 3.07 9.55 -6.48
CA ASP A 85 3.68 10.79 -6.98
C ASP A 85 5.05 10.52 -7.62
N ALA A 86 5.90 9.69 -7.01
CA ALA A 86 7.19 9.31 -7.57
C ALA A 86 7.08 8.52 -8.88
N LEU A 87 6.00 7.75 -9.05
CA LEU A 87 5.68 7.04 -10.29
C LEU A 87 5.07 7.96 -11.36
N GLY A 88 4.67 9.18 -11.02
CA GLY A 88 3.90 10.07 -11.90
C GLY A 88 2.47 9.57 -12.14
N TRP A 89 1.96 8.71 -11.26
CA TRP A 89 0.62 8.17 -11.36
C TRP A 89 -0.40 9.07 -10.65
N GLN A 90 -1.14 9.83 -11.44
CA GLN A 90 -2.24 10.66 -10.89
C GLN A 90 -3.30 9.78 -10.24
N GLN A 91 -3.59 8.65 -10.85
CA GLN A 91 -4.53 7.65 -10.38
C GLN A 91 -3.96 6.24 -10.61
N ALA A 92 -4.38 5.29 -9.78
CA ALA A 92 -4.04 3.88 -9.96
C ALA A 92 -5.19 2.98 -9.48
N HIS A 93 -5.23 1.77 -10.02
CA HIS A 93 -5.97 0.67 -9.42
C HIS A 93 -5.20 0.24 -8.16
N LEU A 94 -5.89 -0.01 -7.06
CA LEU A 94 -5.30 -0.50 -5.82
C LEU A 94 -5.65 -1.96 -5.62
N LEU A 95 -4.63 -2.79 -5.43
CA LEU A 95 -4.76 -4.19 -5.07
C LEU A 95 -4.25 -4.37 -3.64
N GLY A 96 -5.12 -4.69 -2.70
CA GLY A 96 -4.75 -4.77 -1.28
C GLY A 96 -5.08 -6.12 -0.67
N HIS A 97 -4.13 -6.70 0.05
CA HIS A 97 -4.32 -7.89 0.87
C HIS A 97 -4.34 -7.54 2.36
N SER A 98 -5.37 -7.98 3.09
CA SER A 98 -5.49 -7.80 4.54
C SER A 98 -5.27 -6.33 4.96
N LEU A 99 -4.20 -6.02 5.70
CA LEU A 99 -3.82 -4.65 6.08
C LEU A 99 -3.72 -3.72 4.86
N GLY A 100 -3.09 -4.18 3.76
CA GLY A 100 -3.01 -3.43 2.52
C GLY A 100 -4.38 -3.13 1.91
N GLY A 101 -5.35 -4.03 2.08
CA GLY A 101 -6.73 -3.81 1.67
C GLY A 101 -7.44 -2.75 2.51
N ALA A 102 -7.19 -2.73 3.83
CA ALA A 102 -7.70 -1.69 4.71
C ALA A 102 -7.13 -0.31 4.34
N LEU A 103 -5.81 -0.24 4.08
CA LEU A 103 -5.14 0.98 3.62
C LEU A 103 -5.72 1.47 2.29
N ALA A 104 -5.88 0.56 1.31
CA ALA A 104 -6.47 0.88 0.02
C ALA A 104 -7.90 1.44 0.14
N SER A 105 -8.71 0.85 1.03
CA SER A 105 -10.08 1.29 1.27
C SER A 105 -10.14 2.69 1.90
N VAL A 106 -9.26 2.97 2.87
CA VAL A 106 -9.20 4.29 3.50
C VAL A 106 -8.67 5.32 2.53
N LEU A 107 -7.68 4.97 1.69
CA LEU A 107 -7.18 5.88 0.65
C LEU A 107 -8.27 6.22 -0.36
N ALA A 108 -9.04 5.23 -0.81
CA ALA A 108 -10.15 5.45 -1.73
C ALA A 108 -11.25 6.35 -1.15
N ALA A 109 -11.48 6.28 0.17
CA ALA A 109 -12.43 7.15 0.84
C ALA A 109 -11.89 8.57 1.06
N GLY A 110 -10.60 8.70 1.39
CA GLY A 110 -9.97 9.99 1.72
C GLY A 110 -9.43 10.77 0.53
N ALA A 111 -9.02 10.07 -0.54
CA ALA A 111 -8.46 10.64 -1.76
C ALA A 111 -9.01 9.91 -3.01
N PRO A 112 -10.35 9.95 -3.23
CA PRO A 112 -10.99 9.21 -4.32
C PRO A 112 -10.46 9.60 -5.69
N GLU A 113 -9.96 10.82 -5.87
CA GLU A 113 -9.34 11.31 -7.09
C GLU A 113 -8.03 10.58 -7.44
N ARG A 114 -7.43 9.86 -6.49
CA ARG A 114 -6.19 9.09 -6.69
C ARG A 114 -6.44 7.62 -7.01
N VAL A 115 -7.70 7.14 -6.94
CA VAL A 115 -8.05 5.72 -7.01
C VAL A 115 -8.99 5.44 -8.16
N LEU A 116 -8.56 4.60 -9.11
CA LEU A 116 -9.38 4.16 -10.25
C LEU A 116 -10.37 3.05 -9.83
N SER A 117 -9.89 2.06 -9.09
CA SER A 117 -10.70 0.98 -8.54
C SER A 117 -9.98 0.27 -7.41
N LEU A 118 -10.70 -0.57 -6.67
CA LEU A 118 -10.18 -1.42 -5.59
C LEU A 118 -10.35 -2.90 -5.95
N ALA A 119 -9.30 -3.69 -5.74
CA ALA A 119 -9.37 -5.14 -5.65
C ALA A 119 -8.87 -5.55 -4.25
N LEU A 120 -9.74 -6.17 -3.47
CA LEU A 120 -9.46 -6.52 -2.08
C LEU A 120 -9.39 -8.04 -1.92
N ILE A 121 -8.29 -8.52 -1.36
CA ILE A 121 -8.05 -9.93 -1.05
C ILE A 121 -8.07 -10.09 0.46
N GLU A 122 -9.00 -10.89 0.98
CA GLU A 122 -9.16 -11.14 2.42
C GLU A 122 -9.16 -9.84 3.26
N ALA A 123 -9.86 -8.82 2.75
CA ALA A 123 -9.97 -7.51 3.40
C ALA A 123 -11.38 -6.95 3.20
N LEU A 124 -12.01 -6.55 4.29
CA LEU A 124 -13.35 -5.97 4.32
C LEU A 124 -13.33 -4.44 4.54
N GLY A 125 -12.19 -3.82 4.35
CA GLY A 125 -11.98 -2.42 4.75
C GLY A 125 -11.66 -2.31 6.24
N PRO A 126 -11.57 -1.08 6.79
CA PRO A 126 -11.38 -0.91 8.22
C PRO A 126 -12.57 -1.55 8.95
N PRO A 127 -12.33 -2.37 10.01
CA PRO A 127 -13.41 -2.97 10.74
C PRO A 127 -14.34 -1.88 11.26
N PRO A 128 -15.68 -2.10 11.25
CA PRO A 128 -16.61 -1.16 11.83
C PRO A 128 -16.36 -1.10 13.34
N TRP A 129 -15.64 -0.09 13.77
CA TRP A 129 -15.45 0.19 15.19
C TRP A 129 -16.67 0.98 15.63
N PRO A 130 -17.42 0.53 16.63
CA PRO A 130 -18.36 1.40 17.29
C PRO A 130 -17.62 2.67 17.73
N GLY A 131 -18.11 3.84 17.33
CA GLY A 131 -17.40 5.12 17.48
C GLY A 131 -16.84 5.40 18.87
N ASP A 132 -17.51 4.87 19.91
CA ASP A 132 -17.12 5.00 21.30
C ASP A 132 -15.85 4.22 21.69
N HIS A 133 -15.48 3.18 20.94
CA HIS A 133 -14.32 2.36 21.23
C HIS A 133 -13.04 2.83 20.54
N ALA A 134 -13.14 3.56 19.42
CA ALA A 134 -11.96 4.04 18.68
C ALA A 134 -11.19 5.08 19.51
N ALA A 135 -11.89 6.03 20.13
CA ALA A 135 -11.28 7.04 21.00
C ALA A 135 -10.70 6.44 22.29
N ALA A 136 -11.34 5.41 22.84
CA ALA A 136 -10.88 4.73 24.07
C ALA A 136 -9.63 3.89 23.82
N ARG A 137 -9.44 3.32 22.61
CA ARG A 137 -8.24 2.56 22.26
C ARG A 137 -7.06 3.45 21.92
N LEU A 138 -7.29 4.57 21.23
CA LEU A 138 -6.25 5.57 21.00
C LEU A 138 -5.68 6.16 22.31
N ARG A 139 -6.50 6.21 23.39
CA ARG A 139 -6.04 6.66 24.71
C ARG A 139 -5.30 5.59 25.51
N LYS A 140 -5.35 4.32 25.11
CA LYS A 140 -4.67 3.20 25.76
C LYS A 140 -3.41 2.73 24.99
N ALA A 141 -3.20 3.27 23.81
CA ALA A 141 -1.99 3.07 23.05
C ALA A 141 -0.98 4.18 23.36
#